data_4923e20d64bbde11261b3d9835261ecb
#
_entry.id   4923e20d64bbde11261b3d9835261ecb
#
_cell.length_a   1.000
_cell.length_b   1.000
_cell.length_c   1.000
_cell.angle_alpha   90.00
_cell.angle_beta   90.00
_cell.angle_gamma   90.00
#
_symmetry.space_group_name_H-M   'P 1'
#
loop_
_entity.id
_entity.type
_entity.pdbx_description
1 polymer ?
#
loop_
_entity_poly.entity_id
_entity_poly.type
_entity_poly.pdbx_seq_one_letter_code
_entity_poly.pdbx_strand_id
1 'polypeptide(L)'
;MNRSWKMMSLALGVCGAAGLSPLQASAADQEQIDALMQQVMKAYETPKAFSNSSTMTISFSGEKMEEQISSIFGADGSIELRLPNVVITVVDGYFYAEIAGVEDTYLKRPIGSGLVKTVTDVFGGSEIIPFDYRLRSGMADGWIESMTFGLMPQPKITSVGTGKNADGADSTVIEVSGPQGEMKIFVDPVTHLVTGADAQISPDQGPEAMSARVSMKMLARGYDALPKKISFDPGTRKAVDSIEELLPAQPEPKSVTGKMAPDFTLPQYAGEEVTLSKLRGKIVVIDFWATWCGPCRRGLPLLQQFSDWAAKNTDDVVVYAVNVWERGENMEDVVQMVGDFWSQNKYTMPTLISMTDKITRDYGVNGIPVTVVIDKDGRIAKMHSGFSPKLFDELKAEVEQLRDAS
;
A
#
# COMPACT_ATOMS: atom_id res chain seq x y z
N MET A 1 -0.62 19.33 1.02
CA MET A 1 -0.56 18.04 0.32
C MET A 1 -0.58 18.33 -1.18
N ASN A 2 0.48 17.93 -1.87
CA ASN A 2 0.65 18.21 -3.31
C ASN A 2 -0.36 17.36 -4.12
N ARG A 3 -0.81 17.85 -5.28
CA ARG A 3 -1.77 17.16 -6.17
C ARG A 3 -1.35 15.71 -6.51
N SER A 4 -0.05 15.45 -6.60
CA SER A 4 0.53 14.11 -6.85
C SER A 4 0.14 13.06 -5.81
N TRP A 5 0.07 13.43 -4.54
CA TRP A 5 -0.33 12.48 -3.48
C TRP A 5 -1.79 12.06 -3.57
N LYS A 6 -2.68 12.97 -3.98
CA LYS A 6 -4.11 12.64 -4.18
C LYS A 6 -4.34 11.68 -5.35
N MET A 7 -3.53 11.77 -6.42
CA MET A 7 -3.67 10.85 -7.55
C MET A 7 -3.05 9.47 -7.28
N MET A 8 -1.93 9.39 -6.53
CA MET A 8 -1.41 8.09 -6.09
C MET A 8 -2.36 7.36 -5.13
N SER A 9 -3.08 8.09 -4.28
CA SER A 9 -4.10 7.49 -3.40
C SER A 9 -5.36 7.04 -4.18
N LEU A 10 -5.67 7.68 -5.33
CA LEU A 10 -6.77 7.29 -6.22
C LEU A 10 -6.43 6.06 -7.10
N ALA A 11 -5.14 5.84 -7.38
CA ALA A 11 -4.72 4.72 -8.21
C ALA A 11 -4.62 3.37 -7.45
N LEU A 12 -4.77 3.37 -6.13
CA LEU A 12 -4.63 2.16 -5.29
C LEU A 12 -5.95 1.41 -5.02
N GLY A 13 -7.01 1.73 -5.71
CA GLY A 13 -8.29 1.07 -5.51
C GLY A 13 -8.79 0.40 -6.77
N VAL A 14 -8.67 -0.89 -6.94
CA VAL A 14 -9.67 -1.82 -7.50
C VAL A 14 -9.09 -3.20 -7.81
N CYS A 15 -9.76 -4.25 -7.43
CA CYS A 15 -9.66 -5.60 -8.00
C CYS A 15 -10.99 -6.33 -7.93
N GLY A 16 -11.43 -6.81 -9.05
CA GLY A 16 -12.48 -7.80 -9.17
C GLY A 16 -12.40 -8.55 -10.49
N ALA A 17 -12.44 -9.84 -10.46
CA ALA A 17 -12.27 -10.71 -11.60
C ALA A 17 -13.60 -11.31 -12.05
N ALA A 18 -14.00 -11.06 -13.30
CA ALA A 18 -14.98 -11.88 -14.00
C ALA A 18 -14.28 -12.71 -15.07
N GLY A 19 -14.58 -14.00 -15.06
CA GLY A 19 -13.91 -15.06 -15.78
C GLY A 19 -13.85 -14.90 -17.30
N LEU A 20 -12.64 -14.67 -17.77
CA LEU A 20 -12.13 -15.23 -19.01
C LEU A 20 -11.01 -16.18 -18.60
N SER A 21 -11.10 -17.44 -18.96
CA SER A 21 -10.02 -18.40 -18.76
C SER A 21 -8.76 -17.81 -19.40
N PRO A 22 -7.68 -17.55 -18.66
CA PRO A 22 -6.46 -17.06 -19.27
C PRO A 22 -5.96 -18.13 -20.24
N LEU A 23 -5.61 -17.72 -21.44
CA LEU A 23 -4.84 -18.55 -22.36
C LEU A 23 -3.59 -19.02 -21.59
N GLN A 24 -3.57 -20.28 -21.23
CA GLN A 24 -2.36 -20.89 -20.66
C GLN A 24 -1.32 -20.92 -21.76
N ALA A 25 -0.15 -20.37 -21.50
CA ALA A 25 1.00 -20.49 -22.38
C ALA A 25 1.20 -21.96 -22.75
N SER A 26 1.52 -22.25 -24.01
CA SER A 26 1.87 -23.63 -24.41
C SER A 26 3.14 -24.07 -23.67
N ALA A 27 3.38 -25.38 -23.59
CA ALA A 27 4.61 -25.88 -22.95
C ALA A 27 5.89 -25.32 -23.60
N ALA A 28 5.86 -25.04 -24.90
CA ALA A 28 6.98 -24.44 -25.63
C ALA A 28 7.15 -22.94 -25.27
N ASP A 29 6.07 -22.23 -25.08
CA ASP A 29 6.11 -20.84 -24.63
C ASP A 29 6.63 -20.73 -23.20
N GLN A 30 6.25 -21.67 -22.32
CA GLN A 30 6.73 -21.71 -20.95
C GLN A 30 8.25 -21.93 -20.87
N GLU A 31 8.81 -22.81 -21.71
CA GLU A 31 10.26 -23.04 -21.77
C GLU A 31 11.01 -21.78 -22.23
N GLN A 32 10.46 -21.03 -23.20
CA GLN A 32 11.04 -19.77 -23.65
C GLN A 32 10.95 -18.68 -22.56
N ILE A 33 9.83 -18.60 -21.86
CA ILE A 33 9.66 -17.69 -20.72
C ILE A 33 10.70 -17.98 -19.64
N ASP A 34 10.82 -19.23 -19.23
CA ASP A 34 11.75 -19.65 -18.17
C ASP A 34 13.21 -19.37 -18.56
N ALA A 35 13.58 -19.64 -19.80
CA ALA A 35 14.92 -19.37 -20.31
C ALA A 35 15.26 -17.87 -20.33
N LEU A 36 14.32 -17.02 -20.76
CA LEU A 36 14.49 -15.56 -20.74
C LEU A 36 14.57 -15.04 -19.30
N MET A 37 13.71 -15.52 -18.41
CA MET A 37 13.72 -15.10 -17.01
C MET A 37 15.04 -15.42 -16.31
N GLN A 38 15.63 -16.58 -16.59
CA GLN A 38 16.97 -16.92 -16.10
C GLN A 38 18.03 -15.93 -16.61
N GLN A 39 17.97 -15.54 -17.89
CA GLN A 39 18.89 -14.54 -18.47
C GLN A 39 18.70 -13.16 -17.84
N VAL A 40 17.48 -12.71 -17.68
CA VAL A 40 17.15 -11.43 -17.00
C VAL A 40 17.69 -11.46 -15.57
N MET A 41 17.33 -12.45 -14.76
CA MET A 41 17.81 -12.54 -13.37
C MET A 41 19.34 -12.52 -13.29
N LYS A 42 20.02 -13.32 -14.13
CA LYS A 42 21.47 -13.33 -14.18
C LYS A 42 22.07 -11.96 -14.54
N ALA A 43 21.43 -11.21 -15.45
CA ALA A 43 21.88 -9.87 -15.84
C ALA A 43 21.82 -8.87 -14.66
N TYR A 44 20.84 -9.02 -13.77
CA TYR A 44 20.73 -8.20 -12.57
C TYR A 44 21.61 -8.66 -11.41
N GLU A 45 21.81 -9.95 -11.22
CA GLU A 45 22.62 -10.54 -10.15
C GLU A 45 24.13 -10.39 -10.37
N THR A 46 24.58 -10.48 -11.62
CA THR A 46 26.02 -10.56 -11.97
C THR A 46 26.83 -9.30 -11.59
N PRO A 47 26.37 -8.07 -11.83
CA PRO A 47 27.16 -6.89 -11.49
C PRO A 47 27.32 -6.72 -9.98
N LYS A 48 28.56 -6.43 -9.50
CA LYS A 48 28.82 -6.17 -8.08
C LYS A 48 28.05 -4.96 -7.58
N ALA A 49 27.98 -3.91 -8.39
CA ALA A 49 27.20 -2.71 -8.12
C ALA A 49 26.28 -2.41 -9.31
N PHE A 50 25.19 -1.69 -9.08
CA PHE A 50 24.17 -1.49 -10.09
C PHE A 50 23.45 -0.15 -9.88
N SER A 51 22.99 0.46 -10.97
CA SER A 51 22.06 1.57 -10.91
C SER A 51 20.97 1.43 -11.97
N ASN A 52 19.79 1.90 -11.61
CA ASN A 52 18.69 2.09 -12.55
C ASN A 52 18.08 3.47 -12.34
N SER A 53 17.85 4.18 -13.42
CA SER A 53 17.08 5.44 -13.43
C SER A 53 15.90 5.25 -14.35
N SER A 54 14.71 5.43 -13.83
CA SER A 54 13.45 5.22 -14.54
C SER A 54 12.64 6.50 -14.57
N THR A 55 12.11 6.82 -15.75
CA THR A 55 11.07 7.83 -15.93
C THR A 55 9.75 7.10 -16.12
N MET A 56 8.82 7.33 -15.22
CA MET A 56 7.47 6.78 -15.28
C MET A 56 6.51 7.88 -15.72
N THR A 57 5.75 7.64 -16.77
CA THR A 57 4.68 8.52 -17.25
C THR A 57 3.34 7.82 -17.03
N ILE A 58 2.48 8.45 -16.25
CA ILE A 58 1.10 8.00 -16.03
C ILE A 58 0.19 8.93 -16.81
N SER A 59 -0.63 8.38 -17.70
CA SER A 59 -1.61 9.12 -18.49
C SER A 59 -3.02 8.68 -18.09
N PHE A 60 -3.84 9.63 -17.69
CA PHE A 60 -5.18 9.39 -17.18
C PHE A 60 -6.11 10.53 -17.60
N SER A 61 -7.24 10.21 -18.23
CA SER A 61 -8.25 11.20 -18.68
C SER A 61 -7.66 12.41 -19.44
N GLY A 62 -6.59 12.19 -20.23
CA GLY A 62 -5.91 13.24 -20.98
C GLY A 62 -4.84 14.03 -20.22
N GLU A 63 -4.77 13.88 -18.91
CA GLU A 63 -3.67 14.41 -18.09
C GLU A 63 -2.48 13.46 -18.11
N LYS A 64 -1.26 14.01 -18.05
CA LYS A 64 -0.02 13.26 -17.93
C LYS A 64 0.72 13.70 -16.68
N MET A 65 1.23 12.72 -15.94
CA MET A 65 2.11 12.91 -14.81
C MET A 65 3.41 12.16 -15.09
N GLU A 66 4.53 12.79 -14.81
CA GLU A 66 5.85 12.18 -14.98
C GLU A 66 6.56 12.16 -13.63
N GLU A 67 7.09 10.98 -13.28
CA GLU A 67 7.80 10.74 -12.03
C GLU A 67 9.16 10.10 -12.32
N GLN A 68 10.16 10.51 -11.53
CA GLN A 68 11.50 9.95 -11.60
C GLN A 68 11.69 8.97 -10.44
N ILE A 69 12.20 7.79 -10.76
CA ILE A 69 12.49 6.74 -9.81
C ILE A 69 13.94 6.30 -10.05
N SER A 70 14.69 6.10 -9.00
CA SER A 70 16.03 5.51 -9.16
C SER A 70 16.36 4.54 -8.03
N SER A 71 17.17 3.55 -8.37
CA SER A 71 17.73 2.57 -7.45
C SER A 71 19.23 2.47 -7.69
N ILE A 72 20.00 2.43 -6.62
CA ILE A 72 21.45 2.29 -6.66
C ILE A 72 21.85 1.24 -5.63
N PHE A 73 22.69 0.29 -6.05
CA PHE A 73 23.15 -0.81 -5.22
C PHE A 73 24.68 -0.83 -5.20
N GLY A 74 25.26 -0.65 -4.03
CA GLY A 74 26.70 -0.74 -3.83
C GLY A 74 27.21 -2.17 -3.71
N ALA A 75 28.45 -2.39 -4.06
CA ALA A 75 29.14 -3.69 -3.90
C ALA A 75 29.35 -4.07 -2.41
N ASP A 76 29.20 -3.09 -1.51
CA ASP A 76 29.27 -3.25 -0.05
C ASP A 76 27.90 -3.58 0.58
N GLY A 77 26.87 -3.79 -0.24
CA GLY A 77 25.49 -4.04 0.20
C GLY A 77 24.72 -2.76 0.53
N SER A 78 25.29 -1.58 0.32
CA SER A 78 24.56 -0.31 0.47
C SER A 78 23.54 -0.14 -0.64
N ILE A 79 22.42 0.53 -0.32
CA ILE A 79 21.28 0.73 -1.23
C ILE A 79 20.80 2.17 -1.10
N GLU A 80 20.47 2.80 -2.23
CA GLU A 80 19.70 4.03 -2.29
C GLU A 80 18.53 3.87 -3.26
N LEU A 81 17.31 4.11 -2.77
CA LEU A 81 16.08 4.10 -3.57
C LEU A 81 15.48 5.50 -3.50
N ARG A 82 15.25 6.11 -4.65
CA ARG A 82 14.57 7.40 -4.76
C ARG A 82 13.23 7.19 -5.44
N LEU A 83 12.18 7.39 -4.69
CA LEU A 83 10.79 7.39 -5.14
C LEU A 83 10.27 8.83 -5.13
N PRO A 84 9.12 9.13 -5.74
CA PRO A 84 8.66 10.52 -5.89
C PRO A 84 8.63 11.36 -4.60
N ASN A 85 8.31 10.73 -3.46
CA ASN A 85 8.20 11.43 -2.17
C ASN A 85 9.01 10.78 -1.05
N VAL A 86 9.79 9.75 -1.35
CA VAL A 86 10.55 9.00 -0.35
C VAL A 86 11.93 8.68 -0.87
N VAL A 87 12.95 8.94 -0.07
CA VAL A 87 14.29 8.43 -0.28
C VAL A 87 14.58 7.40 0.81
N ILE A 88 14.94 6.20 0.39
CA ILE A 88 15.37 5.13 1.28
C ILE A 88 16.87 4.93 1.09
N THR A 89 17.63 4.93 2.17
CA THR A 89 19.05 4.62 2.17
C THR A 89 19.32 3.47 3.14
N VAL A 90 20.04 2.47 2.68
CA VAL A 90 20.55 1.37 3.52
C VAL A 90 22.06 1.44 3.52
N VAL A 91 22.64 1.70 4.66
CA VAL A 91 24.08 1.80 4.84
C VAL A 91 24.47 1.44 6.28
N ASP A 92 25.61 0.80 6.45
CA ASP A 92 26.18 0.43 7.75
C ASP A 92 25.21 -0.36 8.65
N GLY A 93 24.34 -1.20 8.05
CA GLY A 93 23.37 -2.05 8.74
C GLY A 93 22.09 -1.33 9.19
N TYR A 94 21.90 -0.08 8.79
CA TYR A 94 20.72 0.71 9.10
C TYR A 94 19.92 1.05 7.85
N PHE A 95 18.62 1.09 8.03
CA PHE A 95 17.62 1.60 7.11
C PHE A 95 17.28 3.03 7.50
N TYR A 96 17.39 3.94 6.55
CA TYR A 96 17.00 5.34 6.69
C TYR A 96 15.90 5.63 5.69
N ALA A 97 14.89 6.42 6.10
CA ALA A 97 13.90 6.96 5.18
C ALA A 97 13.71 8.46 5.43
N GLU A 98 13.61 9.18 4.32
CA GLU A 98 13.35 10.62 4.25
C GLU A 98 12.10 10.85 3.43
N ILE A 99 11.21 11.73 3.87
CA ILE A 99 9.95 12.05 3.18
C ILE A 99 10.02 13.49 2.69
N ALA A 100 9.64 13.71 1.45
CA ALA A 100 9.61 15.05 0.86
C ALA A 100 8.68 15.98 1.67
N GLY A 101 9.22 17.17 2.02
CA GLY A 101 8.50 18.15 2.85
C GLY A 101 8.63 17.92 4.36
N VAL A 102 9.43 16.94 4.80
CA VAL A 102 9.81 16.74 6.20
C VAL A 102 11.30 17.04 6.33
N GLU A 103 11.63 18.22 6.89
CA GLU A 103 13.00 18.73 6.89
C GLU A 103 13.75 18.48 8.21
N ASP A 104 13.02 18.32 9.33
CA ASP A 104 13.59 18.28 10.68
C ASP A 104 13.87 16.87 11.21
N THR A 105 13.32 15.84 10.54
CA THR A 105 13.41 14.46 10.99
C THR A 105 13.73 13.49 9.86
N TYR A 106 14.21 12.31 10.21
CA TYR A 106 14.36 11.16 9.33
C TYR A 106 14.13 9.88 10.13
N LEU A 107 13.61 8.85 9.45
CA LEU A 107 13.46 7.55 10.08
C LEU A 107 14.78 6.79 10.07
N LYS A 108 15.13 6.16 11.21
CA LYS A 108 16.29 5.28 11.34
C LYS A 108 15.91 4.00 12.05
N ARG A 109 16.15 2.87 11.40
CA ARG A 109 15.93 1.54 11.99
C ARG A 109 17.06 0.59 11.62
N PRO A 110 17.41 -0.38 12.46
CA PRO A 110 18.27 -1.48 12.04
C PRO A 110 17.56 -2.29 10.92
N ILE A 111 18.31 -2.69 9.89
CA ILE A 111 17.72 -3.42 8.76
C ILE A 111 17.25 -4.84 9.14
N GLY A 112 17.72 -5.38 10.26
CA GLY A 112 17.23 -6.66 10.82
C GLY A 112 17.27 -7.82 9.83
N SER A 113 16.09 -8.38 9.55
CA SER A 113 15.90 -9.54 8.67
C SER A 113 15.84 -9.21 7.17
N GLY A 114 16.28 -8.01 6.77
CA GLY A 114 16.39 -7.60 5.38
C GLY A 114 15.44 -6.47 4.97
N LEU A 115 15.72 -5.91 3.77
CA LEU A 115 15.04 -4.71 3.28
C LEU A 115 13.53 -4.93 3.10
N VAL A 116 13.11 -6.03 2.50
CA VAL A 116 11.67 -6.30 2.24
C VAL A 116 10.86 -6.27 3.52
N LYS A 117 11.34 -6.99 4.55
CA LYS A 117 10.64 -7.00 5.84
C LYS A 117 10.65 -5.63 6.50
N THR A 118 11.79 -4.92 6.50
CA THR A 118 11.88 -3.58 7.09
C THR A 118 10.94 -2.59 6.39
N VAL A 119 10.88 -2.61 5.05
CA VAL A 119 9.97 -1.77 4.27
C VAL A 119 8.51 -2.12 4.57
N THR A 120 8.17 -3.42 4.61
CA THR A 120 6.81 -3.86 4.97
C THR A 120 6.41 -3.42 6.37
N ASP A 121 7.31 -3.56 7.35
CA ASP A 121 7.05 -3.14 8.73
C ASP A 121 6.89 -1.61 8.86
N VAL A 122 7.58 -0.84 8.02
CA VAL A 122 7.54 0.64 8.06
C VAL A 122 6.34 1.19 7.26
N PHE A 123 6.15 0.73 6.04
CA PHE A 123 5.18 1.31 5.10
C PHE A 123 3.90 0.48 4.95
N GLY A 124 3.84 -0.71 5.53
CA GLY A 124 2.67 -1.58 5.51
C GLY A 124 2.55 -2.48 4.28
N GLY A 125 3.44 -2.33 3.29
CA GLY A 125 3.48 -3.12 2.07
C GLY A 125 4.88 -3.18 1.47
N SER A 126 5.12 -4.10 0.57
CA SER A 126 6.41 -4.28 -0.11
C SER A 126 6.40 -3.81 -1.57
N GLU A 127 5.30 -3.24 -2.04
CA GLU A 127 5.08 -2.81 -3.42
C GLU A 127 5.99 -1.65 -3.82
N ILE A 128 6.44 -0.86 -2.83
CA ILE A 128 7.39 0.24 -3.05
C ILE A 128 8.83 -0.24 -3.28
N ILE A 129 9.11 -1.53 -3.06
CA ILE A 129 10.43 -2.09 -3.34
C ILE A 129 10.58 -2.23 -4.85
N PRO A 130 11.58 -1.57 -5.47
CA PRO A 130 11.77 -1.63 -6.89
C PRO A 130 12.00 -3.05 -7.40
N PHE A 131 11.52 -3.34 -8.60
CA PHE A 131 11.63 -4.65 -9.24
C PHE A 131 13.09 -5.11 -9.39
N ASP A 132 14.01 -4.19 -9.63
CA ASP A 132 15.44 -4.48 -9.78
C ASP A 132 16.08 -4.97 -8.46
N TYR A 133 15.62 -4.50 -7.30
CA TYR A 133 16.01 -5.10 -6.03
C TYR A 133 15.58 -6.57 -5.95
N ARG A 134 14.34 -6.87 -6.35
CA ARG A 134 13.84 -8.26 -6.34
C ARG A 134 14.63 -9.15 -7.24
N LEU A 135 14.89 -8.73 -8.48
CA LEU A 135 15.71 -9.47 -9.44
C LEU A 135 17.13 -9.66 -8.93
N ARG A 136 17.76 -8.63 -8.36
CA ARG A 136 19.12 -8.72 -7.79
C ARG A 136 19.22 -9.62 -6.56
N SER A 137 18.12 -9.75 -5.83
CA SER A 137 18.05 -10.59 -4.62
C SER A 137 17.61 -12.03 -4.91
N GLY A 138 17.50 -12.43 -6.18
CA GLY A 138 17.02 -13.76 -6.58
C GLY A 138 15.52 -13.98 -6.31
N MET A 139 14.76 -12.91 -6.07
CA MET A 139 13.33 -13.00 -5.84
C MET A 139 12.58 -12.93 -7.17
N ALA A 140 12.31 -14.09 -7.77
CA ALA A 140 11.54 -14.16 -9.01
C ALA A 140 10.07 -13.71 -8.82
N ASP A 141 9.54 -13.85 -7.60
CA ASP A 141 8.16 -13.49 -7.30
C ASP A 141 8.00 -12.00 -7.03
N GLY A 142 6.91 -11.42 -7.52
CA GLY A 142 6.50 -10.05 -7.23
C GLY A 142 7.29 -8.93 -7.92
N TRP A 143 8.22 -9.25 -8.84
CA TRP A 143 8.97 -8.20 -9.54
C TRP A 143 8.11 -7.45 -10.56
N ILE A 144 7.16 -8.12 -11.21
CA ILE A 144 6.23 -7.51 -12.15
C ILE A 144 5.22 -6.62 -11.39
N GLU A 145 4.68 -7.11 -10.27
CA GLU A 145 3.83 -6.31 -9.38
C GLU A 145 4.55 -5.04 -8.92
N SER A 146 5.84 -5.14 -8.60
CA SER A 146 6.65 -3.99 -8.20
C SER A 146 6.85 -2.98 -9.32
N MET A 147 6.87 -3.40 -10.60
CA MET A 147 6.92 -2.46 -11.73
C MET A 147 5.66 -1.60 -11.84
N THR A 148 4.53 -2.11 -11.41
CA THR A 148 3.24 -1.40 -11.43
C THR A 148 2.85 -0.84 -10.07
N PHE A 149 3.74 -0.88 -9.06
CA PHE A 149 3.43 -0.50 -7.68
C PHE A 149 2.16 -1.17 -7.14
N GLY A 150 1.94 -2.44 -7.51
CA GLY A 150 0.77 -3.21 -7.12
C GLY A 150 -0.52 -2.88 -7.89
N LEU A 151 -0.48 -1.99 -8.89
CA LEU A 151 -1.64 -1.68 -9.73
C LEU A 151 -2.09 -2.85 -10.62
N MET A 152 -1.23 -3.84 -10.84
CA MET A 152 -1.54 -5.07 -11.56
C MET A 152 -1.25 -6.26 -10.64
N PRO A 153 -2.19 -6.67 -9.79
CA PRO A 153 -2.03 -7.82 -8.91
C PRO A 153 -2.08 -9.13 -9.71
N GLN A 154 -1.37 -10.13 -9.21
CA GLN A 154 -1.32 -11.48 -9.81
C GLN A 154 -1.04 -11.49 -11.33
N PRO A 155 -0.04 -10.72 -11.83
CA PRO A 155 0.27 -10.68 -13.23
C PRO A 155 0.81 -12.06 -13.70
N LYS A 156 0.48 -12.41 -14.94
CA LYS A 156 0.95 -13.65 -15.58
C LYS A 156 1.63 -13.30 -16.87
N ILE A 157 2.83 -13.83 -17.08
CA ILE A 157 3.50 -13.77 -18.39
C ILE A 157 2.73 -14.69 -19.34
N THR A 158 2.29 -14.14 -20.46
CA THR A 158 1.48 -14.85 -21.46
C THR A 158 2.27 -15.24 -22.70
N SER A 159 3.25 -14.43 -23.08
CA SER A 159 4.12 -14.71 -24.22
C SER A 159 5.46 -13.98 -24.13
N VAL A 160 6.41 -14.44 -24.93
CA VAL A 160 7.68 -13.79 -25.20
C VAL A 160 7.87 -13.70 -26.70
N GLY A 161 8.22 -12.52 -27.19
CA GLY A 161 8.42 -12.25 -28.60
C GLY A 161 9.50 -11.22 -28.86
N THR A 162 9.53 -10.72 -30.10
CA THR A 162 10.43 -9.62 -30.51
C THR A 162 9.61 -8.40 -30.88
N GLY A 163 10.13 -7.21 -30.62
CA GLY A 163 9.47 -5.96 -30.93
C GLY A 163 10.42 -4.77 -30.81
N LYS A 164 9.84 -3.58 -30.67
CA LYS A 164 10.60 -2.35 -30.45
C LYS A 164 10.12 -1.68 -29.17
N ASN A 165 11.05 -1.15 -28.38
CA ASN A 165 10.71 -0.31 -27.23
C ASN A 165 10.25 1.12 -27.68
N ALA A 166 9.93 1.96 -26.73
CA ALA A 166 9.46 3.33 -26.98
C ALA A 166 10.45 4.21 -27.75
N ASP A 167 11.75 3.91 -27.71
CA ASP A 167 12.79 4.61 -28.47
C ASP A 167 13.02 4.00 -29.87
N GLY A 168 12.27 2.98 -30.26
CA GLY A 168 12.39 2.27 -31.52
C GLY A 168 13.54 1.25 -31.58
N ALA A 169 14.20 0.95 -30.46
CA ALA A 169 15.25 -0.06 -30.39
C ALA A 169 14.66 -1.47 -30.36
N ASP A 170 15.36 -2.42 -31.01
CA ASP A 170 14.97 -3.82 -31.00
C ASP A 170 14.98 -4.37 -29.55
N SER A 171 13.95 -5.09 -29.20
CA SER A 171 13.75 -5.60 -27.85
C SER A 171 13.13 -7.00 -27.88
N THR A 172 13.49 -7.80 -26.89
CA THR A 172 12.65 -8.93 -26.49
C THR A 172 11.49 -8.38 -25.70
N VAL A 173 10.27 -8.77 -26.05
CA VAL A 173 9.04 -8.29 -25.44
C VAL A 173 8.42 -9.39 -24.61
N ILE A 174 8.21 -9.13 -23.32
CA ILE A 174 7.46 -9.99 -22.43
C ILE A 174 6.04 -9.42 -22.35
N GLU A 175 5.05 -10.18 -22.76
CA GLU A 175 3.65 -9.81 -22.62
C GLU A 175 3.10 -10.38 -21.30
N VAL A 176 2.42 -9.53 -20.58
CA VAL A 176 1.86 -9.81 -19.26
C VAL A 176 0.40 -9.46 -19.25
N SER A 177 -0.42 -10.32 -18.69
CA SER A 177 -1.83 -10.04 -18.41
C SER A 177 -2.14 -10.20 -16.92
N GLY A 178 -3.09 -9.44 -16.45
CA GLY A 178 -3.63 -9.51 -15.10
C GLY A 178 -5.11 -9.15 -15.09
N PRO A 179 -5.79 -9.29 -13.96
CA PRO A 179 -7.21 -8.97 -13.84
C PRO A 179 -7.56 -7.54 -14.24
N GLN A 180 -6.60 -6.63 -14.15
CA GLN A 180 -6.79 -5.18 -14.35
C GLN A 180 -6.18 -4.64 -15.63
N GLY A 181 -5.60 -5.46 -16.49
CA GLY A 181 -5.05 -4.98 -17.73
C GLY A 181 -3.93 -5.82 -18.30
N GLU A 182 -3.21 -5.19 -19.21
CA GLU A 182 -2.11 -5.80 -19.94
C GLU A 182 -0.86 -4.93 -19.83
N MET A 183 0.32 -5.56 -19.88
CA MET A 183 1.60 -4.87 -19.87
C MET A 183 2.56 -5.55 -20.85
N LYS A 184 3.38 -4.73 -21.50
CA LYS A 184 4.55 -5.16 -22.29
C LYS A 184 5.79 -4.69 -21.56
N ILE A 185 6.72 -5.61 -21.31
CA ILE A 185 8.03 -5.32 -20.73
C ILE A 185 9.06 -5.48 -21.82
N PHE A 186 9.92 -4.49 -21.99
CA PHE A 186 10.96 -4.45 -23.00
C PHE A 186 12.31 -4.81 -22.39
N VAL A 187 12.95 -5.84 -22.92
CA VAL A 187 14.24 -6.36 -22.48
C VAL A 187 15.24 -6.18 -23.62
N ASP A 188 16.39 -5.62 -23.32
CA ASP A 188 17.49 -5.52 -24.29
C ASP A 188 17.98 -6.93 -24.68
N PRO A 189 18.02 -7.29 -25.97
CA PRO A 189 18.31 -8.66 -26.40
C PRO A 189 19.77 -9.09 -26.20
N VAL A 190 20.67 -8.14 -25.87
CA VAL A 190 22.09 -8.43 -25.67
C VAL A 190 22.44 -8.44 -24.18
N THR A 191 21.99 -7.42 -23.45
CA THR A 191 22.32 -7.27 -22.02
C THR A 191 21.33 -7.98 -21.11
N HIS A 192 20.15 -8.31 -21.61
CA HIS A 192 18.99 -8.86 -20.87
C HIS A 192 18.51 -7.95 -19.72
N LEU A 193 18.84 -6.65 -19.77
CA LEU A 193 18.31 -5.68 -18.84
C LEU A 193 16.97 -5.13 -19.33
N VAL A 194 16.07 -4.86 -18.41
CA VAL A 194 14.79 -4.22 -18.71
C VAL A 194 15.05 -2.75 -19.10
N THR A 195 14.56 -2.35 -20.27
CA THR A 195 14.71 -1.00 -20.82
C THR A 195 13.46 -0.16 -20.72
N GLY A 196 12.32 -0.77 -20.42
CA GLY A 196 11.06 -0.07 -20.27
C GLY A 196 9.87 -1.01 -20.12
N ALA A 197 8.72 -0.44 -19.92
CA ALA A 197 7.43 -1.13 -19.91
C ALA A 197 6.30 -0.19 -20.33
N ASP A 198 5.27 -0.75 -20.96
CA ASP A 198 4.00 -0.07 -21.26
C ASP A 198 2.86 -0.92 -20.72
N ALA A 199 2.06 -0.34 -19.83
CA ALA A 199 0.88 -0.97 -19.27
C ALA A 199 -0.38 -0.18 -19.59
N GLN A 200 -1.44 -0.90 -19.93
CA GLN A 200 -2.81 -0.39 -20.00
C GLN A 200 -3.55 -0.99 -18.80
N ILE A 201 -3.89 -0.17 -17.83
CA ILE A 201 -4.53 -0.60 -16.59
C ILE A 201 -5.92 0.01 -16.53
N SER A 202 -6.92 -0.84 -16.34
CA SER A 202 -8.31 -0.44 -16.14
C SER A 202 -8.75 -0.93 -14.76
N PRO A 203 -8.63 -0.09 -13.73
CA PRO A 203 -8.93 -0.49 -12.36
C PRO A 203 -10.39 -0.85 -12.15
N ASP A 204 -11.31 -0.31 -12.91
CA ASP A 204 -12.76 -0.53 -12.79
C ASP A 204 -13.33 -1.26 -14.01
N GLN A 205 -14.28 -2.17 -13.77
CA GLN A 205 -15.08 -2.81 -14.80
C GLN A 205 -16.50 -2.20 -14.77
N GLY A 206 -16.71 -1.13 -15.49
CA GLY A 206 -18.00 -0.48 -15.59
C GLY A 206 -18.09 0.42 -16.83
N PRO A 207 -19.29 0.91 -17.21
CA PRO A 207 -19.44 1.77 -18.38
C PRO A 207 -18.72 3.11 -18.28
N GLU A 208 -18.24 3.49 -17.09
CA GLU A 208 -17.39 4.66 -16.82
C GLU A 208 -15.98 4.26 -16.37
N ALA A 209 -15.54 3.03 -16.68
CA ALA A 209 -14.23 2.52 -16.29
C ALA A 209 -13.13 3.45 -16.79
N MET A 210 -12.36 4.00 -15.86
CA MET A 210 -11.27 4.89 -16.16
C MET A 210 -10.01 4.07 -16.43
N SER A 211 -9.46 4.15 -17.62
CA SER A 211 -8.20 3.48 -17.96
C SER A 211 -7.02 4.42 -17.78
N ALA A 212 -5.96 3.90 -17.18
CA ALA A 212 -4.67 4.56 -17.08
C ALA A 212 -3.66 3.87 -18.00
N ARG A 213 -2.85 4.65 -18.69
CA ARG A 213 -1.66 4.15 -19.36
C ARG A 213 -0.45 4.50 -18.51
N VAL A 214 0.36 3.50 -18.19
CA VAL A 214 1.64 3.68 -17.49
C VAL A 214 2.75 3.28 -18.46
N SER A 215 3.61 4.22 -18.79
CA SER A 215 4.80 3.99 -19.61
C SER A 215 6.04 4.21 -18.77
N MET A 216 7.00 3.29 -18.83
CA MET A 216 8.26 3.39 -18.12
C MET A 216 9.42 3.30 -19.10
N LYS A 217 10.35 4.25 -18.98
CA LYS A 217 11.65 4.21 -19.65
C LYS A 217 12.72 4.01 -18.59
N MET A 218 13.63 3.06 -18.82
CA MET A 218 14.61 2.62 -17.84
C MET A 218 16.02 2.66 -18.38
N LEU A 219 16.95 3.11 -17.56
CA LEU A 219 18.38 3.17 -17.84
C LEU A 219 19.12 2.37 -16.76
N ALA A 220 19.15 1.07 -16.95
CA ALA A 220 19.81 0.12 -16.06
C ALA A 220 21.27 -0.07 -16.42
N ARG A 221 22.16 -0.12 -15.44
CA ARG A 221 23.60 -0.24 -15.67
C ARG A 221 24.31 -0.98 -14.53
N GLY A 222 25.08 -2.00 -14.89
CA GLY A 222 25.97 -2.71 -13.97
C GLY A 222 27.36 -2.09 -13.89
N TYR A 223 28.00 -2.25 -12.73
CA TYR A 223 29.37 -1.77 -12.46
C TYR A 223 30.15 -2.79 -11.62
N ASP A 224 31.48 -2.72 -11.67
CA ASP A 224 32.32 -3.39 -10.68
C ASP A 224 32.33 -2.66 -9.34
N ALA A 225 32.28 -1.32 -9.38
CA ALA A 225 32.11 -0.43 -8.23
C ALA A 225 31.37 0.83 -8.66
N LEU A 226 30.60 1.42 -7.75
CA LEU A 226 29.91 2.69 -8.00
C LEU A 226 30.92 3.85 -8.15
N PRO A 227 30.64 4.81 -9.03
CA PRO A 227 31.43 6.04 -9.14
C PRO A 227 31.45 6.87 -7.85
N LYS A 228 30.41 6.77 -7.04
CA LYS A 228 30.27 7.45 -5.73
C LYS A 228 29.70 6.46 -4.72
N LYS A 229 30.30 6.43 -3.53
CA LYS A 229 29.80 5.61 -2.41
C LYS A 229 28.44 6.12 -1.94
N ILE A 230 27.52 5.20 -1.64
CA ILE A 230 26.26 5.51 -0.98
C ILE A 230 26.56 5.87 0.49
N SER A 231 26.01 6.96 0.96
CA SER A 231 26.16 7.41 2.34
C SER A 231 24.89 8.16 2.76
N PHE A 232 24.60 8.12 4.04
CA PHE A 232 23.52 8.90 4.64
C PHE A 232 24.13 10.03 5.50
N ASP A 233 23.67 11.25 5.26
CA ASP A 233 24.04 12.41 6.08
C ASP A 233 22.82 12.88 6.90
N PRO A 234 22.83 12.68 8.23
CA PRO A 234 21.74 13.15 9.09
C PRO A 234 21.67 14.69 9.18
N GLY A 235 22.78 15.39 8.94
CA GLY A 235 22.86 16.83 9.20
C GLY A 235 22.49 17.15 10.65
N THR A 236 21.62 18.15 10.84
CA THR A 236 21.07 18.55 12.15
C THR A 236 19.72 17.91 12.47
N ARG A 237 19.23 17.01 11.63
CA ARG A 237 17.92 16.39 11.75
C ARG A 237 17.88 15.37 12.89
N LYS A 238 16.69 15.21 13.47
CA LYS A 238 16.44 14.22 14.52
C LYS A 238 16.06 12.86 13.93
N ALA A 239 16.68 11.80 14.44
CA ALA A 239 16.24 10.43 14.14
C ALA A 239 14.94 10.10 14.86
N VAL A 240 13.99 9.47 14.12
CA VAL A 240 12.79 8.86 14.67
C VAL A 240 12.78 7.38 14.29
N ASP A 241 12.03 6.55 15.00
CA ASP A 241 12.02 5.09 14.78
C ASP A 241 10.70 4.57 14.18
N SER A 242 9.72 5.45 14.00
CA SER A 242 8.43 5.10 13.39
C SER A 242 8.04 6.06 12.27
N ILE A 243 7.23 5.56 11.33
CA ILE A 243 6.71 6.36 10.21
C ILE A 243 5.74 7.42 10.70
N GLU A 244 5.04 7.16 11.80
CA GLU A 244 4.09 8.07 12.41
C GLU A 244 4.78 9.33 12.98
N GLU A 245 5.98 9.15 13.56
CA GLU A 245 6.79 10.27 14.02
C GLU A 245 7.47 11.03 12.87
N LEU A 246 7.71 10.34 11.74
CA LEU A 246 8.30 10.95 10.56
C LEU A 246 7.28 11.78 9.79
N LEU A 247 6.03 11.32 9.69
CA LEU A 247 4.99 12.05 8.98
C LEU A 247 4.53 13.27 9.79
N PRO A 248 4.28 14.43 9.14
CA PRO A 248 3.65 15.54 9.83
C PRO A 248 2.30 15.08 10.39
N ALA A 249 2.01 15.50 11.63
CA ALA A 249 0.71 15.23 12.25
C ALA A 249 -0.40 15.55 11.23
N GLN A 250 -1.23 14.57 10.94
CA GLN A 250 -2.40 14.79 10.08
C GLN A 250 -3.20 15.93 10.71
N PRO A 251 -3.61 16.96 9.93
CA PRO A 251 -4.50 17.98 10.48
C PRO A 251 -5.71 17.24 11.05
N GLU A 252 -6.00 17.49 12.33
CA GLU A 252 -7.18 16.91 12.96
C GLU A 252 -8.38 17.14 12.05
N PRO A 253 -9.23 16.13 11.78
CA PRO A 253 -10.44 16.32 11.01
C PRO A 253 -11.16 17.53 11.61
N LYS A 254 -11.71 18.39 10.77
CA LYS A 254 -12.48 19.57 11.23
C LYS A 254 -13.37 19.11 12.36
N SER A 255 -13.14 19.62 13.58
CA SER A 255 -13.70 19.10 14.82
C SER A 255 -15.20 18.84 14.68
N VAL A 256 -15.56 17.56 14.58
CA VAL A 256 -16.93 17.08 14.68
C VAL A 256 -17.26 16.69 16.12
N THR A 257 -16.30 16.86 17.04
CA THR A 257 -16.45 16.64 18.48
C THR A 257 -17.59 17.48 19.03
N GLY A 258 -18.43 16.88 19.84
CA GLY A 258 -19.65 17.46 20.40
C GLY A 258 -20.86 17.45 19.47
N LYS A 259 -20.70 17.17 18.18
CA LYS A 259 -21.83 17.04 17.24
C LYS A 259 -22.45 15.66 17.35
N MET A 260 -23.73 15.57 16.98
CA MET A 260 -24.39 14.26 16.80
C MET A 260 -23.64 13.46 15.75
N ALA A 261 -23.29 12.22 16.09
CA ALA A 261 -22.73 11.29 15.14
C ALA A 261 -23.73 10.99 14.02
N PRO A 262 -23.31 11.10 12.74
CA PRO A 262 -24.14 10.72 11.61
C PRO A 262 -24.64 9.27 11.75
N ASP A 263 -25.95 9.08 11.58
CA ASP A 263 -26.54 7.74 11.69
C ASP A 263 -26.15 6.88 10.48
N PHE A 264 -25.98 5.60 10.72
CA PHE A 264 -25.72 4.61 9.67
C PHE A 264 -26.43 3.30 9.98
N THR A 265 -26.69 2.53 8.94
CA THR A 265 -27.03 1.11 9.02
C THR A 265 -26.09 0.35 8.10
N LEU A 266 -25.26 -0.54 8.64
CA LEU A 266 -24.27 -1.30 7.90
C LEU A 266 -24.36 -2.77 8.24
N PRO A 267 -24.17 -3.67 7.25
CA PRO A 267 -24.10 -5.10 7.47
C PRO A 267 -22.82 -5.47 8.22
N GLN A 268 -22.92 -6.44 9.12
CA GLN A 268 -21.75 -7.10 9.68
C GLN A 268 -21.22 -8.16 8.70
N TYR A 269 -19.91 -8.38 8.74
CA TYR A 269 -19.28 -9.49 8.04
C TYR A 269 -19.93 -10.84 8.41
N ALA A 270 -20.23 -11.05 9.70
CA ALA A 270 -20.89 -12.26 10.19
C ALA A 270 -21.93 -11.85 11.23
N GLY A 271 -23.14 -11.62 10.82
CA GLY A 271 -24.22 -11.23 11.71
C GLY A 271 -25.27 -10.34 11.09
N GLU A 272 -26.05 -9.70 11.95
CA GLU A 272 -27.12 -8.79 11.55
C GLU A 272 -26.57 -7.37 11.27
N GLU A 273 -27.38 -6.57 10.60
CA GLU A 273 -27.06 -5.15 10.38
C GLU A 273 -27.01 -4.38 11.70
N VAL A 274 -26.07 -3.44 11.76
CA VAL A 274 -25.93 -2.51 12.90
C VAL A 274 -26.41 -1.13 12.50
N THR A 275 -27.34 -0.59 13.27
CA THR A 275 -27.80 0.79 13.15
C THR A 275 -27.31 1.58 14.37
N LEU A 276 -26.55 2.65 14.15
CA LEU A 276 -25.97 3.45 15.24
C LEU A 276 -27.04 4.02 16.19
N SER A 277 -28.16 4.53 15.66
CA SER A 277 -29.23 5.11 16.49
C SER A 277 -29.88 4.11 17.44
N LYS A 278 -29.79 2.79 17.17
CA LYS A 278 -30.27 1.73 18.08
C LYS A 278 -29.30 1.46 19.25
N LEU A 279 -28.12 2.05 19.23
CA LEU A 279 -27.10 1.88 20.26
C LEU A 279 -27.10 3.02 21.30
N ARG A 280 -28.14 3.88 21.32
CA ARG A 280 -28.27 4.94 22.32
C ARG A 280 -28.22 4.35 23.75
N GLY A 281 -27.59 5.07 24.66
CA GLY A 281 -27.31 4.61 26.02
C GLY A 281 -26.02 3.82 26.15
N LYS A 282 -25.34 3.50 25.02
CA LYS A 282 -24.01 2.88 25.00
C LYS A 282 -22.96 3.85 24.49
N ILE A 283 -21.74 3.70 24.97
CA ILE A 283 -20.56 4.29 24.35
C ILE A 283 -20.18 3.41 23.15
N VAL A 284 -20.04 4.01 21.98
CA VAL A 284 -19.75 3.30 20.75
C VAL A 284 -18.38 3.73 20.23
N VAL A 285 -17.47 2.77 20.03
CA VAL A 285 -16.18 3.00 19.39
C VAL A 285 -16.24 2.39 18.00
N ILE A 286 -15.97 3.21 16.97
CA ILE A 286 -15.87 2.77 15.59
C ILE A 286 -14.50 3.10 15.04
N ASP A 287 -13.87 2.17 14.32
CA ASP A 287 -12.56 2.34 13.68
C ASP A 287 -12.67 2.09 12.19
N PHE A 288 -12.35 3.11 11.40
CA PHE A 288 -12.38 3.03 9.93
C PHE A 288 -11.09 2.42 9.42
N TRP A 289 -11.20 1.31 8.67
CA TRP A 289 -10.06 0.53 8.23
C TRP A 289 -10.27 -0.13 6.86
N ALA A 290 -9.18 -0.66 6.26
CA ALA A 290 -9.23 -1.54 5.09
C ALA A 290 -8.13 -2.61 5.16
N THR A 291 -8.30 -3.72 4.44
CA THR A 291 -7.33 -4.83 4.43
C THR A 291 -5.97 -4.41 3.88
N TRP A 292 -5.94 -3.51 2.92
CA TRP A 292 -4.74 -2.96 2.29
C TRP A 292 -4.08 -1.83 3.08
N CYS A 293 -4.72 -1.32 4.14
CA CYS A 293 -4.23 -0.20 4.94
C CYS A 293 -3.17 -0.66 5.94
N GLY A 294 -1.91 -0.44 5.65
CA GLY A 294 -0.79 -0.83 6.53
C GLY A 294 -0.88 -0.28 7.95
N PRO A 295 -1.07 1.05 8.16
CA PRO A 295 -1.29 1.61 9.49
C PRO A 295 -2.49 1.02 10.23
N CYS A 296 -3.60 0.74 9.53
CA CYS A 296 -4.78 0.09 10.12
C CYS A 296 -4.43 -1.31 10.65
N ARG A 297 -3.71 -2.10 9.86
CA ARG A 297 -3.28 -3.45 10.23
C ARG A 297 -2.41 -3.47 11.50
N ARG A 298 -1.66 -2.40 11.78
CA ARG A 298 -0.93 -2.24 13.05
C ARG A 298 -1.83 -1.83 14.21
N GLY A 299 -2.89 -1.07 13.96
CA GLY A 299 -3.86 -0.61 14.97
C GLY A 299 -4.86 -1.68 15.39
N LEU A 300 -5.32 -2.53 14.46
CA LEU A 300 -6.35 -3.53 14.70
C LEU A 300 -6.06 -4.48 15.89
N PRO A 301 -4.82 -4.94 16.14
CA PRO A 301 -4.52 -5.73 17.35
C PRO A 301 -4.78 -4.97 18.66
N LEU A 302 -4.51 -3.66 18.69
CA LEU A 302 -4.77 -2.82 19.86
C LEU A 302 -6.27 -2.57 20.04
N LEU A 303 -6.98 -2.38 18.94
CA LEU A 303 -8.44 -2.28 18.93
C LEU A 303 -9.09 -3.60 19.40
N GLN A 304 -8.58 -4.76 18.99
CA GLN A 304 -9.04 -6.06 19.48
C GLN A 304 -8.81 -6.18 20.98
N GLN A 305 -7.63 -5.82 21.48
CA GLN A 305 -7.35 -5.81 22.93
C GLN A 305 -8.33 -4.91 23.68
N PHE A 306 -8.64 -3.72 23.12
CA PHE A 306 -9.62 -2.81 23.70
C PHE A 306 -11.03 -3.41 23.67
N SER A 307 -11.44 -4.03 22.58
CA SER A 307 -12.73 -4.72 22.46
C SER A 307 -12.87 -5.85 23.49
N ASP A 308 -11.81 -6.65 23.68
CA ASP A 308 -11.78 -7.72 24.69
C ASP A 308 -11.85 -7.17 26.11
N TRP A 309 -11.16 -6.06 26.38
CA TRP A 309 -11.23 -5.39 27.67
C TRP A 309 -12.63 -4.83 27.92
N ALA A 310 -13.23 -4.16 26.96
CA ALA A 310 -14.59 -3.61 27.06
C ALA A 310 -15.60 -4.71 27.36
N ALA A 311 -15.58 -5.80 26.60
CA ALA A 311 -16.49 -6.93 26.79
C ALA A 311 -16.37 -7.60 28.17
N LYS A 312 -15.19 -7.55 28.81
CA LYS A 312 -14.96 -8.13 30.15
C LYS A 312 -15.28 -7.19 31.29
N ASN A 313 -15.18 -5.88 31.10
CA ASN A 313 -15.19 -4.90 32.17
C ASN A 313 -16.39 -3.91 32.09
N THR A 314 -17.17 -3.97 31.00
CA THR A 314 -18.30 -3.05 30.76
C THR A 314 -19.47 -3.79 30.12
N ASP A 315 -20.68 -3.25 30.29
CA ASP A 315 -21.91 -3.71 29.63
C ASP A 315 -22.50 -2.62 28.69
N ASP A 316 -21.93 -1.42 28.78
CA ASP A 316 -22.39 -0.21 28.11
C ASP A 316 -21.41 0.31 27.05
N VAL A 317 -20.38 -0.49 26.68
CA VAL A 317 -19.41 -0.16 25.64
C VAL A 317 -19.46 -1.18 24.51
N VAL A 318 -19.53 -0.71 23.26
CA VAL A 318 -19.48 -1.56 22.07
C VAL A 318 -18.41 -1.05 21.10
N VAL A 319 -17.74 -1.97 20.43
CA VAL A 319 -16.63 -1.68 19.51
C VAL A 319 -16.93 -2.30 18.16
N TYR A 320 -16.76 -1.52 17.09
CA TYR A 320 -16.92 -1.96 15.71
C TYR A 320 -15.72 -1.52 14.87
N ALA A 321 -15.12 -2.41 14.14
CA ALA A 321 -14.28 -2.06 13.02
C ALA A 321 -15.18 -1.80 11.80
N VAL A 322 -15.02 -0.66 11.12
CA VAL A 322 -15.82 -0.30 9.94
C VAL A 322 -14.93 -0.36 8.71
N ASN A 323 -15.10 -1.43 7.94
CA ASN A 323 -14.36 -1.63 6.70
C ASN A 323 -14.88 -0.67 5.63
N VAL A 324 -13.96 0.09 5.03
CA VAL A 324 -14.26 1.11 4.02
C VAL A 324 -13.22 1.04 2.91
N TRP A 325 -13.57 1.53 1.72
CA TRP A 325 -12.66 1.63 0.57
C TRP A 325 -11.95 0.33 0.24
N GLU A 326 -12.64 -0.79 0.43
CA GLU A 326 -12.10 -2.09 0.10
C GLU A 326 -12.07 -2.31 -1.41
N ARG A 327 -11.22 -3.23 -1.85
CA ARG A 327 -10.93 -3.48 -3.26
C ARG A 327 -11.74 -4.66 -3.80
N GLY A 328 -13.04 -4.72 -3.56
CA GLY A 328 -13.95 -5.73 -4.09
C GLY A 328 -14.95 -5.13 -5.07
N GLU A 329 -15.28 -5.85 -6.13
CA GLU A 329 -16.26 -5.39 -7.14
C GLU A 329 -17.68 -5.36 -6.60
N ASN A 330 -17.97 -6.25 -5.68
CA ASN A 330 -19.29 -6.42 -5.10
C ASN A 330 -19.19 -6.79 -3.62
N MET A 331 -20.34 -6.82 -2.96
CA MET A 331 -20.43 -7.12 -1.53
C MET A 331 -19.85 -8.51 -1.18
N GLU A 332 -20.06 -9.50 -2.04
CA GLU A 332 -19.61 -10.88 -1.78
C GLU A 332 -18.09 -10.97 -1.77
N ASP A 333 -17.41 -10.32 -2.71
CA ASP A 333 -15.95 -10.25 -2.78
C ASP A 333 -15.37 -9.55 -1.55
N VAL A 334 -15.96 -8.41 -1.14
CA VAL A 334 -15.53 -7.68 0.05
C VAL A 334 -15.75 -8.50 1.31
N VAL A 335 -16.90 -9.14 1.46
CA VAL A 335 -17.20 -10.03 2.59
C VAL A 335 -16.18 -11.17 2.67
N GLN A 336 -15.85 -11.80 1.53
CA GLN A 336 -14.85 -12.87 1.49
C GLN A 336 -13.48 -12.35 1.90
N MET A 337 -13.04 -11.23 1.32
CA MET A 337 -11.72 -10.62 1.57
C MET A 337 -11.54 -10.18 3.02
N VAL A 338 -12.55 -9.52 3.57
CA VAL A 338 -12.60 -9.11 4.99
C VAL A 338 -12.63 -10.33 5.90
N GLY A 339 -13.41 -11.35 5.55
CA GLY A 339 -13.53 -12.58 6.32
C GLY A 339 -12.24 -13.38 6.38
N ASP A 340 -11.54 -13.51 5.26
CA ASP A 340 -10.26 -14.19 5.20
C ASP A 340 -9.23 -13.44 6.06
N PHE A 341 -9.19 -12.11 5.97
CA PHE A 341 -8.32 -11.28 6.78
C PHE A 341 -8.62 -11.41 8.29
N TRP A 342 -9.92 -11.36 8.67
CA TRP A 342 -10.36 -11.51 10.06
C TRP A 342 -9.96 -12.86 10.64
N SER A 343 -10.22 -13.93 9.89
CA SER A 343 -9.91 -15.31 10.28
C SER A 343 -8.42 -15.56 10.44
N GLN A 344 -7.61 -15.11 9.49
CA GLN A 344 -6.15 -15.25 9.51
C GLN A 344 -5.53 -14.54 10.71
N ASN A 345 -6.08 -13.38 11.11
CA ASN A 345 -5.60 -12.61 12.27
C ASN A 345 -6.30 -12.99 13.58
N LYS A 346 -7.29 -13.89 13.54
CA LYS A 346 -8.06 -14.37 14.71
C LYS A 346 -8.80 -13.23 15.43
N TYR A 347 -9.26 -12.23 14.71
CA TYR A 347 -10.07 -11.16 15.28
C TYR A 347 -11.47 -11.65 15.60
N THR A 348 -12.01 -11.23 16.77
CA THR A 348 -13.35 -11.59 17.26
C THR A 348 -14.27 -10.39 17.40
N MET A 349 -13.71 -9.15 17.41
CA MET A 349 -14.53 -7.96 17.40
C MET A 349 -15.37 -7.88 16.12
N PRO A 350 -16.60 -7.33 16.21
CA PRO A 350 -17.45 -7.18 15.02
C PRO A 350 -16.83 -6.25 13.99
N THR A 351 -16.87 -6.63 12.71
CA THR A 351 -16.54 -5.73 11.61
C THR A 351 -17.74 -5.48 10.71
N LEU A 352 -18.00 -4.21 10.41
CA LEU A 352 -19.07 -3.74 9.54
C LEU A 352 -18.47 -3.44 8.16
N ILE A 353 -19.27 -3.57 7.11
CA ILE A 353 -18.81 -3.36 5.73
C ILE A 353 -19.56 -2.19 5.11
N SER A 354 -18.84 -1.22 4.57
CA SER A 354 -19.39 -0.11 3.79
C SER A 354 -18.88 -0.14 2.35
N MET A 355 -19.78 -0.38 1.41
CA MET A 355 -19.49 -0.36 -0.02
C MET A 355 -19.52 1.04 -0.64
N THR A 356 -19.84 2.06 0.16
CA THR A 356 -19.96 3.43 -0.34
C THR A 356 -19.18 4.41 0.53
N ASP A 357 -18.79 5.55 -0.06
CA ASP A 357 -18.12 6.63 0.67
C ASP A 357 -19.06 7.47 1.55
N LYS A 358 -20.32 7.06 1.67
CA LYS A 358 -21.29 7.87 2.42
C LYS A 358 -20.86 8.05 3.88
N ILE A 359 -20.54 6.96 4.56
CA ILE A 359 -20.15 7.01 5.97
C ILE A 359 -18.85 7.80 6.19
N THR A 360 -17.86 7.61 5.33
CA THR A 360 -16.58 8.33 5.44
C THR A 360 -16.76 9.83 5.19
N ARG A 361 -17.59 10.24 4.23
CA ARG A 361 -17.93 11.65 4.01
C ARG A 361 -18.70 12.25 5.17
N ASP A 362 -19.70 11.55 5.70
CA ASP A 362 -20.55 12.03 6.78
C ASP A 362 -19.74 12.26 8.06
N TYR A 363 -18.75 11.42 8.34
CA TYR A 363 -17.82 11.55 9.46
C TYR A 363 -16.60 12.43 9.18
N GLY A 364 -16.45 12.95 7.95
CA GLY A 364 -15.29 13.76 7.54
C GLY A 364 -13.98 12.97 7.47
N VAL A 365 -14.07 11.65 7.30
CA VAL A 365 -12.91 10.75 7.16
C VAL A 365 -12.34 10.89 5.76
N ASN A 366 -11.11 11.41 5.66
CA ASN A 366 -10.39 11.62 4.39
C ASN A 366 -9.17 10.71 4.24
N GLY A 367 -8.91 9.84 5.21
CA GLY A 367 -7.81 8.87 5.27
C GLY A 367 -8.04 7.92 6.43
N ILE A 368 -7.46 6.74 6.40
CA ILE A 368 -7.57 5.70 7.41
C ILE A 368 -6.18 5.34 7.98
N PRO A 369 -6.11 4.87 9.25
CA PRO A 369 -7.22 4.63 10.18
C PRO A 369 -7.78 5.92 10.81
N VAL A 370 -9.04 5.89 11.18
CA VAL A 370 -9.68 6.90 12.04
C VAL A 370 -10.55 6.18 13.06
N THR A 371 -10.28 6.40 14.34
CA THR A 371 -11.09 5.86 15.43
C THR A 371 -11.97 6.95 16.01
N VAL A 372 -13.27 6.69 16.16
CA VAL A 372 -14.27 7.64 16.68
C VAL A 372 -14.89 7.07 17.94
N VAL A 373 -14.88 7.84 19.01
CA VAL A 373 -15.58 7.54 20.26
C VAL A 373 -16.87 8.36 20.32
N ILE A 374 -18.00 7.68 20.48
CA ILE A 374 -19.35 8.25 20.52
C ILE A 374 -19.92 8.00 21.92
N ASP A 375 -20.42 9.05 22.56
CA ASP A 375 -21.00 8.99 23.90
C ASP A 375 -22.41 8.34 23.92
N LYS A 376 -22.97 8.17 25.10
CA LYS A 376 -24.29 7.56 25.32
C LYS A 376 -25.44 8.32 24.68
N ASP A 377 -25.28 9.64 24.51
CA ASP A 377 -26.24 10.50 23.81
C ASP A 377 -26.12 10.42 22.29
N GLY A 378 -25.07 9.75 21.79
CA GLY A 378 -24.75 9.60 20.38
C GLY A 378 -24.00 10.79 19.79
N ARG A 379 -23.29 11.56 20.63
CA ARG A 379 -22.39 12.63 20.17
C ARG A 379 -20.98 12.11 20.03
N ILE A 380 -20.26 12.64 19.07
CA ILE A 380 -18.83 12.35 18.91
C ILE A 380 -18.07 12.98 20.07
N ALA A 381 -17.58 12.15 20.99
CA ALA A 381 -16.77 12.59 22.10
C ALA A 381 -15.32 12.85 21.69
N LYS A 382 -14.76 11.98 20.84
CA LYS A 382 -13.37 12.07 20.37
C LYS A 382 -13.20 11.47 18.98
N MET A 383 -12.19 11.94 18.25
CA MET A 383 -11.69 11.31 17.02
C MET A 383 -10.17 11.20 17.09
N HIS A 384 -9.64 10.05 16.73
CA HIS A 384 -8.21 9.79 16.56
C HIS A 384 -7.93 9.56 15.08
N SER A 385 -6.98 10.27 14.51
CA SER A 385 -6.56 10.12 13.11
C SER A 385 -5.18 9.52 13.04
N GLY A 386 -5.03 8.48 12.22
CA GLY A 386 -3.77 7.75 12.07
C GLY A 386 -3.58 6.67 13.15
N PHE A 387 -2.50 5.92 13.01
CA PHE A 387 -2.13 4.88 13.96
C PHE A 387 -1.49 5.49 15.22
N SER A 388 -1.93 5.06 16.39
CA SER A 388 -1.28 5.33 17.67
C SER A 388 -0.85 4.03 18.34
N PRO A 389 0.43 3.86 18.73
CA PRO A 389 0.83 2.70 19.53
C PRO A 389 0.23 2.68 20.94
N LYS A 390 -0.38 3.81 21.37
CA LYS A 390 -1.07 3.98 22.66
C LYS A 390 -2.59 3.88 22.53
N LEU A 391 -3.11 3.50 21.36
CA LEU A 391 -4.55 3.50 21.08
C LEU A 391 -5.37 2.78 22.16
N PHE A 392 -4.89 1.64 22.65
CA PHE A 392 -5.56 0.90 23.74
C PHE A 392 -5.72 1.75 25.01
N ASP A 393 -4.63 2.37 25.48
CA ASP A 393 -4.64 3.16 26.72
C ASP A 393 -5.46 4.45 26.54
N GLU A 394 -5.39 5.07 25.37
CA GLU A 394 -6.14 6.28 25.02
C GLU A 394 -7.66 5.99 25.03
N LEU A 395 -8.10 4.97 24.32
CA LEU A 395 -9.51 4.55 24.28
C LEU A 395 -10.04 4.15 25.68
N LYS A 396 -9.23 3.42 26.43
CA LYS A 396 -9.60 3.01 27.78
C LYS A 396 -9.84 4.22 28.68
N ALA A 397 -8.91 5.16 28.74
CA ALA A 397 -9.02 6.36 29.54
C ALA A 397 -10.24 7.22 29.16
N GLU A 398 -10.51 7.39 27.87
CA GLU A 398 -11.64 8.18 27.37
C GLU A 398 -12.98 7.52 27.71
N VAL A 399 -13.09 6.20 27.53
CA VAL A 399 -14.31 5.48 27.84
C VAL A 399 -14.58 5.47 29.36
N GLU A 400 -13.56 5.27 30.20
CA GLU A 400 -13.67 5.36 31.66
C GLU A 400 -14.16 6.78 32.05
N GLN A 401 -13.60 7.85 31.47
CA GLN A 401 -14.04 9.21 31.71
C GLN A 401 -15.49 9.44 31.29
N LEU A 402 -15.95 8.94 30.14
CA LEU A 402 -17.33 9.06 29.67
C LEU A 402 -18.31 8.29 30.54
N ARG A 403 -17.91 7.17 31.12
CA ARG A 403 -18.73 6.37 32.05
C ARG A 403 -18.88 7.06 33.41
N ASP A 404 -17.81 7.70 33.90
CA ASP A 404 -17.84 8.44 35.18
C ASP A 404 -18.64 9.75 35.09
N ALA A 405 -18.76 10.33 33.91
CA ALA A 405 -19.51 11.56 33.66
C ALA A 405 -21.03 11.34 33.43
N SER A 406 -21.47 10.08 33.37
CA SER A 406 -22.85 9.66 33.10
C SER A 406 -23.47 9.16 34.39
#